data_6803ea444cf60895c5deaf152c63d56f
#
_entry.id   6803ea444cf60895c5deaf152c63d56f
#
_cell.length_a   1.000
_cell.length_b   1.000
_cell.length_c   1.000
_cell.angle_alpha   90.00
_cell.angle_beta   90.00
_cell.angle_gamma   90.00
#
_symmetry.space_group_name_H-M   'P 1'
#
loop_
_entity.id
_entity.type
_entity.pdbx_description
1 polymer ?
#
loop_
_entity_poly.entity_id
_entity_poly.type
_entity_poly.pdbx_seq_one_letter_code
_entity_poly.pdbx_strand_id
1 'polypeptide(L)'
;GKKAKICEGKRSLERYYLERARRNQRISKDLAFDVVVQVARQNEYNPVEEYLMDVGKNVAPAYIDRLASIYLRPEDGIYTEPTLYDEMLRKTLIAAVARALDPGCKFDNACVIIGEQGARKSTFWSTLGGEFFSDALRDINGKDSLQVLANSWIMEWAELEAITNKKMAGDIKSFLSQSTDVY
;
A
#
# COMPACT_ATOMS: atom_id res chain seq x y z
N GLY A 1 -27.41 1.36 -10.83
CA GLY A 1 -27.95 -0.01 -10.81
C GLY A 1 -27.18 -0.97 -9.89
N LYS A 2 -25.84 -0.90 -9.80
CA LYS A 2 -25.03 -1.82 -8.93
C LYS A 2 -25.15 -1.49 -7.44
N LYS A 3 -25.13 -0.21 -7.05
CA LYS A 3 -25.27 0.20 -5.64
C LYS A 3 -26.61 -0.18 -5.02
N ALA A 4 -27.70 -0.13 -5.78
CA ALA A 4 -29.02 -0.50 -5.29
C ALA A 4 -29.15 -2.02 -5.01
N LYS A 5 -28.60 -2.89 -5.86
CA LYS A 5 -28.58 -4.35 -5.64
C LYS A 5 -27.74 -4.77 -4.43
N ILE A 6 -26.63 -4.07 -4.16
CA ILE A 6 -25.78 -4.33 -2.98
C ILE A 6 -26.50 -3.96 -1.68
N CYS A 7 -27.25 -2.85 -1.67
CA CYS A 7 -28.06 -2.45 -0.50
C CYS A 7 -29.25 -3.38 -0.23
N GLU A 8 -29.84 -4.00 -1.23
CA GLU A 8 -30.93 -4.99 -1.06
C GLU A 8 -30.40 -6.30 -0.47
N GLY A 9 -29.24 -6.78 -0.94
CA GLY A 9 -28.58 -7.96 -0.38
C GLY A 9 -28.17 -7.79 1.11
N LYS A 10 -27.67 -6.62 1.48
CA LYS A 10 -27.32 -6.29 2.89
C LYS A 10 -28.54 -6.40 3.81
N ARG A 11 -29.64 -5.75 3.46
CA ARG A 11 -30.87 -5.76 4.27
C ARG A 11 -31.48 -7.15 4.42
N SER A 12 -31.34 -8.02 3.42
CA SER A 12 -31.89 -9.37 3.48
C SER A 12 -31.08 -10.28 4.42
N LEU A 13 -29.76 -10.17 4.44
CA LEU A 13 -28.89 -10.94 5.33
C LEU A 13 -28.99 -10.48 6.78
N GLU A 14 -28.92 -9.19 7.06
CA GLU A 14 -29.12 -8.64 8.40
C GLU A 14 -30.48 -9.06 8.98
N ARG A 15 -31.54 -8.98 8.18
CA ARG A 15 -32.88 -9.39 8.57
C ARG A 15 -32.96 -10.88 8.90
N TYR A 16 -32.34 -11.72 8.08
CA TYR A 16 -32.29 -13.17 8.31
C TYR A 16 -31.60 -13.53 9.62
N TYR A 17 -30.46 -12.90 9.95
CA TYR A 17 -29.73 -13.19 11.20
C TYR A 17 -30.38 -12.60 12.41
N LEU A 18 -30.97 -11.40 12.33
CA LEU A 18 -31.78 -10.83 13.41
C LEU A 18 -33.01 -11.68 13.72
N GLU A 19 -33.66 -12.24 12.71
CA GLU A 19 -34.77 -13.17 12.90
C GLU A 19 -34.33 -14.48 13.55
N ARG A 20 -33.17 -15.05 13.19
CA ARG A 20 -32.63 -16.23 13.84
C ARG A 20 -32.18 -15.97 15.29
N ALA A 21 -31.56 -14.85 15.55
CA ALA A 21 -31.18 -14.43 16.90
C ALA A 21 -32.44 -14.25 17.79
N ARG A 22 -33.50 -13.64 17.25
CA ARG A 22 -34.79 -13.49 17.96
C ARG A 22 -35.48 -14.82 18.28
N ARG A 23 -35.26 -15.85 17.45
CA ARG A 23 -35.83 -17.19 17.65
C ARG A 23 -34.98 -18.07 18.59
N ASN A 24 -33.93 -17.53 19.18
CA ASN A 24 -33.01 -18.24 20.07
C ASN A 24 -32.40 -19.53 19.45
N GLN A 25 -32.22 -19.54 18.12
CA GLN A 25 -31.63 -20.66 17.39
C GLN A 25 -30.13 -20.64 17.57
N ARG A 26 -29.53 -21.77 17.95
CA ARG A 26 -28.09 -21.91 18.05
C ARG A 26 -27.45 -21.75 16.62
N ILE A 27 -26.56 -20.79 16.49
CA ILE A 27 -25.75 -20.59 15.28
C ILE A 27 -24.47 -21.39 15.48
N SER A 28 -24.10 -22.22 14.50
CA SER A 28 -22.81 -22.92 14.51
C SER A 28 -21.66 -21.92 14.38
N LYS A 29 -20.48 -22.29 14.90
CA LYS A 29 -19.27 -21.43 14.76
C LYS A 29 -18.93 -21.17 13.28
N ASP A 30 -19.06 -22.18 12.43
CA ASP A 30 -18.77 -22.08 10.99
C ASP A 30 -19.72 -21.08 10.32
N LEU A 31 -21.02 -21.19 10.60
CA LEU A 31 -21.99 -20.25 10.05
C LEU A 31 -21.75 -18.81 10.55
N ALA A 32 -21.37 -18.64 11.82
CA ALA A 32 -21.02 -17.31 12.35
C ALA A 32 -19.77 -16.75 11.65
N PHE A 33 -18.77 -17.57 11.41
CA PHE A 33 -17.57 -17.19 10.68
C PHE A 33 -17.87 -16.80 9.23
N ASP A 34 -18.65 -17.61 8.51
CA ASP A 34 -19.07 -17.32 7.14
C ASP A 34 -19.80 -15.97 7.03
N VAL A 35 -20.64 -15.67 8.01
CA VAL A 35 -21.35 -14.38 8.09
C VAL A 35 -20.36 -13.22 8.25
N VAL A 36 -19.42 -13.34 9.18
CA VAL A 36 -18.41 -12.30 9.41
C VAL A 36 -17.60 -12.05 8.13
N VAL A 37 -17.16 -13.13 7.49
CA VAL A 37 -16.42 -13.03 6.22
C VAL A 37 -17.27 -12.36 5.13
N GLN A 38 -18.53 -12.73 4.99
CA GLN A 38 -19.42 -12.12 3.99
C GLN A 38 -19.68 -10.64 4.29
N VAL A 39 -19.88 -10.27 5.54
CA VAL A 39 -20.06 -8.86 5.94
C VAL A 39 -18.76 -8.07 5.71
N ALA A 40 -17.60 -8.63 6.04
CA ALA A 40 -16.31 -8.00 5.78
C ALA A 40 -16.11 -7.75 4.28
N ARG A 41 -16.32 -8.76 3.42
CA ARG A 41 -16.23 -8.62 1.96
C ARG A 41 -17.19 -7.58 1.37
N GLN A 42 -18.37 -7.42 1.96
CA GLN A 42 -19.33 -6.41 1.52
C GLN A 42 -18.98 -4.99 1.99
N ASN A 43 -18.10 -4.88 2.97
CA ASN A 43 -17.64 -3.62 3.55
C ASN A 43 -16.13 -3.44 3.37
N GLU A 44 -15.56 -4.04 2.34
CA GLU A 44 -14.17 -3.79 1.97
C GLU A 44 -13.97 -2.30 1.73
N TYR A 45 -12.95 -1.74 2.33
CA TYR A 45 -12.49 -0.39 2.09
C TYR A 45 -10.97 -0.35 2.14
N ASN A 46 -10.40 0.59 1.41
CA ASN A 46 -8.97 0.81 1.38
C ASN A 46 -8.68 2.17 2.06
N PRO A 47 -8.12 2.18 3.27
CA PRO A 47 -7.86 3.44 3.98
C PRO A 47 -6.85 4.33 3.25
N VAL A 48 -5.91 3.74 2.51
CA VAL A 48 -4.96 4.50 1.68
C VAL A 48 -5.68 5.18 0.51
N GLU A 49 -6.63 4.50 -0.13
CA GLU A 49 -7.46 5.10 -1.19
C GLU A 49 -8.28 6.28 -0.65
N GLU A 50 -8.93 6.12 0.51
CA GLU A 50 -9.68 7.19 1.15
C GLU A 50 -8.79 8.40 1.47
N TYR A 51 -7.60 8.14 2.03
CA TYR A 51 -6.60 9.18 2.31
C TYR A 51 -6.17 9.91 1.03
N LEU A 52 -5.82 9.19 -0.03
CA LEU A 52 -5.39 9.78 -1.30
C LEU A 52 -6.51 10.58 -1.96
N MET A 53 -7.74 10.08 -1.91
CA MET A 53 -8.91 10.79 -2.43
C MET A 53 -9.22 12.06 -1.64
N ASP A 54 -9.05 12.04 -0.32
CA ASP A 54 -9.22 13.21 0.54
C ASP A 54 -8.14 14.27 0.28
N VAL A 55 -6.89 13.86 0.24
CA VAL A 55 -5.76 14.73 -0.12
C VAL A 55 -5.97 15.35 -1.49
N GLY A 56 -6.36 14.57 -2.49
CA GLY A 56 -6.59 15.05 -3.86
C GLY A 56 -7.72 16.08 -3.97
N LYS A 57 -8.67 16.10 -3.03
CA LYS A 57 -9.75 17.09 -2.99
C LYS A 57 -9.40 18.34 -2.20
N ASN A 58 -8.64 18.19 -1.12
CA ASN A 58 -8.50 19.22 -0.09
C ASN A 58 -7.14 19.91 -0.09
N VAL A 59 -6.13 19.34 -0.76
CA VAL A 59 -4.77 19.86 -0.82
C VAL A 59 -4.43 20.32 -2.23
N ALA A 60 -3.84 21.51 -2.35
CA ALA A 60 -3.36 22.00 -3.64
C ALA A 60 -2.23 21.09 -4.18
N PRO A 61 -2.23 20.77 -5.48
CA PRO A 61 -1.23 19.90 -6.06
C PRO A 61 0.18 20.51 -5.94
N ALA A 62 1.14 19.69 -5.53
CA ALA A 62 2.55 20.06 -5.53
C ALA A 62 3.14 19.92 -6.94
N TYR A 63 4.23 20.66 -7.19
CA TYR A 63 4.98 20.54 -8.43
C TYR A 63 5.84 19.28 -8.42
N ILE A 64 5.36 18.23 -9.06
CA ILE A 64 5.95 16.89 -9.00
C ILE A 64 7.20 16.71 -9.86
N ASP A 65 7.38 17.55 -10.89
CA ASP A 65 8.42 17.34 -11.92
C ASP A 65 9.85 17.63 -11.43
N ARG A 66 10.02 18.18 -10.23
CA ARG A 66 11.33 18.53 -9.66
C ARG A 66 11.51 18.10 -8.20
N LEU A 67 10.78 17.11 -7.76
CA LEU A 67 10.82 16.69 -6.36
C LEU A 67 12.16 16.13 -5.92
N ALA A 68 12.83 15.34 -6.76
CA ALA A 68 14.16 14.80 -6.43
C ALA A 68 15.20 15.91 -6.36
N SER A 69 15.22 16.81 -7.33
CA SER A 69 16.15 17.95 -7.37
C SER A 69 15.97 18.91 -6.20
N ILE A 70 14.74 19.12 -5.72
CA ILE A 70 14.43 20.04 -4.63
C ILE A 70 14.69 19.41 -3.26
N TYR A 71 14.21 18.20 -3.03
CA TYR A 71 14.19 17.59 -1.70
C TYR A 71 15.30 16.58 -1.45
N LEU A 72 15.72 15.82 -2.48
CA LEU A 72 16.76 14.81 -2.35
C LEU A 72 18.13 15.33 -2.76
N ARG A 73 18.18 16.37 -3.60
CA ARG A 73 19.40 17.06 -4.08
C ARG A 73 20.50 16.09 -4.50
N PRO A 74 20.24 15.22 -5.49
CA PRO A 74 21.23 14.27 -5.94
C PRO A 74 22.47 15.03 -6.45
N GLU A 75 23.65 14.54 -6.10
CA GLU A 75 24.94 15.10 -6.54
C GLU A 75 25.20 16.57 -6.12
N ASP A 76 24.56 17.05 -5.06
CA ASP A 76 24.65 18.43 -4.54
C ASP A 76 24.51 19.53 -5.62
N GLY A 77 23.85 19.19 -6.72
CA GLY A 77 23.67 20.09 -7.86
C GLY A 77 22.53 21.08 -7.69
N ILE A 78 22.66 22.24 -8.33
CA ILE A 78 21.55 23.16 -8.59
C ILE A 78 21.07 22.89 -10.00
N TYR A 79 19.87 22.34 -10.12
CA TYR A 79 19.28 22.00 -11.40
C TYR A 79 18.22 23.05 -11.81
N THR A 80 18.31 23.55 -13.02
CA THR A 80 17.32 24.46 -13.60
C THR A 80 16.19 23.72 -14.31
N GLU A 81 16.49 22.55 -14.83
CA GLU A 81 15.56 21.68 -15.55
C GLU A 81 15.37 20.36 -14.81
N PRO A 82 14.26 19.65 -15.04
CA PRO A 82 14.05 18.31 -14.50
C PRO A 82 15.18 17.34 -14.90
N THR A 83 15.62 16.57 -13.92
CA THR A 83 16.67 15.57 -14.09
C THR A 83 16.11 14.16 -14.29
N LEU A 84 16.98 13.20 -14.63
CA LEU A 84 16.61 11.79 -14.64
C LEU A 84 16.09 11.33 -13.25
N TYR A 85 16.65 11.84 -12.16
CA TYR A 85 16.22 11.53 -10.79
C TYR A 85 14.79 12.01 -10.50
N ASP A 86 14.43 13.19 -11.03
CA ASP A 86 13.07 13.71 -10.93
C ASP A 86 12.08 12.82 -11.67
N GLU A 87 12.41 12.37 -12.86
CA GLU A 87 11.58 11.48 -13.65
C GLU A 87 11.43 10.09 -12.98
N MET A 88 12.49 9.55 -12.39
CA MET A 88 12.45 8.30 -11.65
C MET A 88 11.54 8.42 -10.41
N LEU A 89 11.70 9.48 -9.63
CA LEU A 89 10.87 9.71 -8.46
C LEU A 89 9.40 9.95 -8.85
N ARG A 90 9.16 10.76 -9.89
CA ARG A 90 7.81 11.01 -10.40
C ARG A 90 7.10 9.71 -10.79
N LYS A 91 7.76 8.83 -11.54
CA LYS A 91 7.20 7.52 -11.91
C LYS A 91 6.95 6.64 -10.71
N THR A 92 7.83 6.65 -9.73
CA THR A 92 7.65 5.90 -8.47
C THR A 92 6.41 6.37 -7.72
N LEU A 93 6.21 7.69 -7.59
CA LEU A 93 5.04 8.25 -6.90
C LEU A 93 3.73 7.97 -7.64
N ILE A 94 3.72 8.09 -8.97
CA ILE A 94 2.56 7.72 -9.80
C ILE A 94 2.22 6.24 -9.59
N ALA A 95 3.22 5.37 -9.57
CA ALA A 95 3.01 3.94 -9.36
C ALA A 95 2.53 3.61 -7.94
N ALA A 96 3.02 4.32 -6.93
CA ALA A 96 2.55 4.17 -5.55
C ALA A 96 1.05 4.50 -5.43
N VAL A 97 0.60 5.58 -6.07
CA VAL A 97 -0.83 5.94 -6.14
C VAL A 97 -1.60 4.91 -6.96
N ALA A 98 -1.08 4.52 -8.13
CA ALA A 98 -1.76 3.55 -8.99
C ALA A 98 -2.00 2.22 -8.26
N ARG A 99 -1.01 1.70 -7.53
CA ARG A 99 -1.15 0.47 -6.74
C ARG A 99 -2.13 0.59 -5.57
N ALA A 100 -2.29 1.77 -4.99
CA ALA A 100 -3.29 2.01 -3.96
C ALA A 100 -4.73 2.01 -4.53
N LEU A 101 -4.91 2.56 -5.75
CA LEU A 101 -6.21 2.66 -6.40
C LEU A 101 -6.60 1.40 -7.20
N ASP A 102 -5.61 0.67 -7.70
CA ASP A 102 -5.76 -0.56 -8.48
C ASP A 102 -4.78 -1.63 -7.98
N PRO A 103 -5.09 -2.27 -6.83
CA PRO A 103 -4.25 -3.31 -6.24
C PRO A 103 -3.96 -4.44 -7.23
N GLY A 104 -2.68 -4.77 -7.40
CA GLY A 104 -2.22 -5.77 -8.37
C GLY A 104 -1.84 -5.20 -9.73
N CYS A 105 -2.01 -3.90 -9.99
CA CYS A 105 -1.49 -3.28 -11.20
C CYS A 105 0.02 -3.46 -11.33
N LYS A 106 0.50 -3.65 -12.54
CA LYS A 106 1.88 -4.03 -12.82
C LYS A 106 2.85 -2.86 -12.62
N PHE A 107 3.73 -2.99 -11.62
CA PHE A 107 4.85 -2.09 -11.40
C PHE A 107 5.96 -2.84 -10.66
N ASP A 108 6.95 -3.33 -11.40
CA ASP A 108 7.99 -4.25 -10.92
C ASP A 108 9.29 -3.54 -10.51
N ASN A 109 9.19 -2.29 -10.07
CA ASN A 109 10.35 -1.49 -9.70
C ASN A 109 10.25 -1.08 -8.23
N ALA A 110 11.42 -0.92 -7.60
CA ALA A 110 11.57 -0.28 -6.31
C ALA A 110 12.45 0.95 -6.45
N CYS A 111 12.14 2.01 -5.73
CA CYS A 111 12.99 3.19 -5.66
C CYS A 111 14.12 2.95 -4.66
N VAL A 112 15.36 3.08 -5.10
CA VAL A 112 16.54 2.96 -4.24
C VAL A 112 17.16 4.34 -4.07
N ILE A 113 17.30 4.80 -2.82
CA ILE A 113 17.99 6.05 -2.48
C ILE A 113 19.31 5.71 -1.77
N ILE A 114 20.41 6.13 -2.36
CA ILE A 114 21.76 5.95 -1.83
C ILE A 114 22.27 7.30 -1.32
N GLY A 115 22.97 7.31 -0.20
CA GLY A 115 23.54 8.52 0.38
C GLY A 115 24.03 8.27 1.80
N GLU A 116 24.75 9.23 2.37
CA GLU A 116 25.33 9.15 3.69
C GLU A 116 24.30 8.90 4.79
N GLN A 117 24.74 8.35 5.90
CA GLN A 117 23.93 8.19 7.10
C GLN A 117 23.53 9.59 7.61
N GLY A 118 22.26 9.75 8.00
CA GLY A 118 21.75 11.05 8.47
C GLY A 118 21.25 11.98 7.34
N ALA A 119 21.38 11.62 6.07
CA ALA A 119 20.87 12.40 4.92
C ALA A 119 19.33 12.43 4.82
N ARG A 120 18.62 12.00 5.86
CA ARG A 120 17.14 12.05 5.97
C ARG A 120 16.39 11.28 4.87
N LYS A 121 16.98 10.22 4.30
CA LYS A 121 16.36 9.40 3.26
C LYS A 121 15.03 8.79 3.74
N SER A 122 15.05 8.14 4.90
CA SER A 122 13.84 7.55 5.53
C SER A 122 12.84 8.62 5.93
N THR A 123 13.31 9.81 6.36
CA THR A 123 12.43 10.93 6.70
C THR A 123 11.59 11.38 5.50
N PHE A 124 12.15 11.37 4.30
CA PHE A 124 11.42 11.71 3.08
C PHE A 124 10.23 10.76 2.88
N TRP A 125 10.47 9.45 2.94
CA TRP A 125 9.43 8.45 2.73
C TRP A 125 8.41 8.41 3.87
N SER A 126 8.86 8.53 5.12
CA SER A 126 7.95 8.57 6.27
C SER A 126 7.07 9.81 6.29
N THR A 127 7.59 10.96 5.84
CA THR A 127 6.78 12.18 5.70
C THR A 127 5.71 12.02 4.62
N LEU A 128 6.07 11.38 3.50
CA LEU A 128 5.16 11.14 2.38
C LEU A 128 4.08 10.10 2.71
N GLY A 129 4.47 9.01 3.37
CA GLY A 129 3.57 7.91 3.69
C GLY A 129 2.71 8.14 4.94
N GLY A 130 3.12 9.06 5.81
CA GLY A 130 2.41 9.36 7.06
C GLY A 130 2.17 8.10 7.89
N GLU A 131 0.95 7.89 8.32
CA GLU A 131 0.53 6.71 9.08
C GLU A 131 0.58 5.40 8.28
N PHE A 132 0.63 5.47 6.96
CA PHE A 132 0.75 4.32 6.06
C PHE A 132 2.19 4.01 5.65
N PHE A 133 3.18 4.61 6.31
CA PHE A 133 4.59 4.29 6.15
C PHE A 133 5.01 3.21 7.14
N SER A 134 5.88 2.28 6.71
CA SER A 134 6.54 1.33 7.59
C SER A 134 7.98 1.05 7.15
N ASP A 135 8.87 0.96 8.12
CA ASP A 135 10.26 0.50 7.99
C ASP A 135 10.48 -0.88 8.64
N ALA A 136 9.40 -1.56 8.98
CA ALA A 136 9.44 -2.82 9.73
C ALA A 136 9.72 -4.06 8.88
N LEU A 137 9.91 -3.91 7.56
CA LEU A 137 10.18 -5.05 6.67
C LEU A 137 11.61 -5.57 6.90
N ARG A 138 11.72 -6.74 7.51
CA ARG A 138 13.01 -7.40 7.78
C ARG A 138 13.24 -8.64 6.93
N ASP A 139 12.18 -9.33 6.54
CA ASP A 139 12.22 -10.55 5.75
C ASP A 139 10.98 -10.59 4.83
N ILE A 140 11.18 -10.85 3.55
CA ILE A 140 10.09 -10.91 2.57
C ILE A 140 9.34 -12.25 2.57
N ASN A 141 9.88 -13.27 3.22
CA ASN A 141 9.32 -14.63 3.23
C ASN A 141 8.54 -14.93 4.53
N GLY A 142 8.52 -14.02 5.50
CA GLY A 142 7.86 -14.20 6.78
C GLY A 142 6.35 -13.91 6.71
N LYS A 143 5.53 -14.72 7.41
CA LYS A 143 4.08 -14.46 7.51
C LYS A 143 3.77 -13.09 8.14
N ASP A 144 4.58 -12.67 9.10
CA ASP A 144 4.44 -11.37 9.78
C ASP A 144 4.72 -10.21 8.82
N SER A 145 5.65 -10.41 7.88
CA SER A 145 5.98 -9.41 6.85
C SER A 145 4.81 -9.15 5.91
N LEU A 146 4.03 -10.17 5.56
CA LEU A 146 2.83 -10.00 4.74
C LEU A 146 1.75 -9.17 5.44
N GLN A 147 1.61 -9.31 6.77
CA GLN A 147 0.69 -8.47 7.55
C GLN A 147 1.14 -7.01 7.58
N VAL A 148 2.45 -6.75 7.71
CA VAL A 148 3.00 -5.40 7.67
C VAL A 148 2.78 -4.78 6.30
N LEU A 149 3.04 -5.54 5.21
CA LEU A 149 2.80 -5.10 3.84
C LEU A 149 1.33 -4.75 3.58
N ALA A 150 0.40 -5.57 4.07
CA ALA A 150 -1.04 -5.35 3.88
C ALA A 150 -1.56 -4.05 4.56
N ASN A 151 -0.84 -3.55 5.57
CA ASN A 151 -1.21 -2.35 6.32
C ASN A 151 -0.39 -1.11 5.94
N SER A 152 0.49 -1.21 4.95
CA SER A 152 1.40 -0.13 4.57
C SER A 152 1.21 0.26 3.11
N TRP A 153 1.24 1.56 2.84
CA TRP A 153 1.28 2.09 1.47
C TRP A 153 2.70 2.24 0.97
N ILE A 154 3.58 2.83 1.81
CA ILE A 154 4.99 2.98 1.52
C ILE A 154 5.77 2.13 2.52
N MET A 155 6.55 1.21 1.99
CA MET A 155 7.40 0.31 2.76
C MET A 155 8.86 0.61 2.48
N GLU A 156 9.61 0.95 3.51
CA GLU A 156 11.05 1.07 3.43
C GLU A 156 11.71 -0.25 3.80
N TRP A 157 12.61 -0.67 2.96
CA TRP A 157 13.52 -1.75 3.27
C TRP A 157 14.89 -1.17 3.58
N ALA A 158 15.18 -1.00 4.85
CA ALA A 158 16.49 -0.62 5.34
C ALA A 158 17.50 -1.76 5.09
N GLU A 159 18.77 -1.43 4.92
CA GLU A 159 19.86 -2.40 4.79
C GLU A 159 19.88 -3.24 3.49
N LEU A 160 19.79 -2.57 2.36
CA LEU A 160 20.03 -3.17 1.03
C LEU A 160 21.43 -3.82 0.90
N GLU A 161 22.39 -3.51 1.78
CA GLU A 161 23.71 -4.11 1.80
C GLU A 161 23.66 -5.62 2.07
N ALA A 162 22.65 -6.10 2.79
CA ALA A 162 22.39 -7.52 2.98
C ALA A 162 21.97 -8.23 1.66
N ILE A 163 21.60 -7.49 0.63
CA ILE A 163 21.09 -8.02 -0.66
C ILE A 163 22.22 -8.45 -1.62
N THR A 164 23.47 -8.35 -1.23
CA THR A 164 24.60 -8.76 -2.09
C THR A 164 24.65 -10.26 -2.42
N ASN A 165 23.79 -11.06 -1.80
CA ASN A 165 23.66 -12.48 -2.07
C ASN A 165 22.79 -12.73 -3.30
N LYS A 166 23.28 -13.45 -4.33
CA LYS A 166 22.54 -13.79 -5.56
C LYS A 166 21.15 -14.44 -5.31
N LYS A 167 21.01 -15.23 -4.24
CA LYS A 167 19.76 -15.85 -3.85
C LYS A 167 18.75 -14.79 -3.43
N MET A 168 19.15 -13.86 -2.61
CA MET A 168 18.30 -12.79 -2.07
C MET A 168 17.85 -11.82 -3.16
N ALA A 169 18.72 -11.51 -4.13
CA ALA A 169 18.35 -10.72 -5.32
C ALA A 169 17.25 -11.39 -6.17
N GLY A 170 17.29 -12.72 -6.27
CA GLY A 170 16.26 -13.52 -6.94
C GLY A 170 14.93 -13.48 -6.20
N ASP A 171 14.96 -13.62 -4.88
CA ASP A 171 13.77 -13.56 -4.02
C ASP A 171 13.11 -12.18 -4.07
N ILE A 172 13.89 -11.10 -4.04
CA ILE A 172 13.40 -9.73 -4.20
C ILE A 172 12.76 -9.51 -5.55
N LYS A 173 13.42 -9.96 -6.61
CA LYS A 173 12.87 -9.84 -7.96
C LYS A 173 11.54 -10.58 -8.08
N SER A 174 11.46 -11.79 -7.54
CA SER A 174 10.22 -12.56 -7.49
C SER A 174 9.13 -11.82 -6.70
N PHE A 175 9.45 -11.32 -5.53
CA PHE A 175 8.54 -10.55 -4.69
C PHE A 175 8.01 -9.29 -5.39
N LEU A 176 8.87 -8.48 -6.01
CA LEU A 176 8.46 -7.27 -6.73
C LEU A 176 7.59 -7.55 -7.95
N SER A 177 7.76 -8.73 -8.58
CA SER A 177 7.01 -9.12 -9.78
C SER A 177 5.69 -9.84 -9.50
N GLN A 178 5.40 -10.18 -8.24
CA GLN A 178 4.12 -10.80 -7.86
C GLN A 178 2.97 -9.80 -7.98
N SER A 179 1.88 -10.24 -8.57
CA SER A 179 0.65 -9.45 -8.68
C SER A 179 -0.35 -9.72 -7.56
N THR A 180 -0.20 -10.85 -6.87
CA THR A 180 -1.09 -11.29 -5.78
C THR A 180 -0.30 -12.03 -4.72
N ASP A 181 -0.58 -11.75 -3.46
CA ASP A 181 -0.09 -12.53 -2.33
C ASP A 181 -1.09 -13.64 -2.01
N VAL A 182 -0.58 -14.87 -1.84
CA VAL A 182 -1.39 -16.04 -1.46
C VAL A 182 -1.07 -16.34 0.00
N TYR A 183 -2.07 -16.23 0.87
CA TYR A 183 -1.98 -16.53 2.30
C TYR A 183 -2.31 -17.99 2.58
#